data_202501637982d09f07721186c7bc67ce
#
_entry.id   202501637982d09f07721186c7bc67ce
#
_cell.length_a   1.000
_cell.length_b   1.000
_cell.length_c   1.000
_cell.angle_alpha   90.00
_cell.angle_beta   90.00
_cell.angle_gamma   90.00
#
_symmetry.space_group_name_H-M   'P 1'
#
loop_
_entity.id
_entity.type
_entity.pdbx_description
1 polymer ?
#
loop_
_entity_poly.entity_id
_entity_poly.type
_entity_poly.pdbx_seq_one_letter_code
_entity_poly.pdbx_strand_id
1 'polypeptide(L)'
;HWQDAGAELVPFSPLANESPPQDCDVCWLPGGYPELHAGALAAAENFRSSLQRFAEVKPVHGECGGYMVLGEALEDAEGEMHRMTGLLSHQTSFAKRKMNLGYRQATLLADSPLGRKGETIRGHEFHYARVIAPGTDEPLATIADGLGKEIGFSGGRRGHVSGSFFHAIARG
;
A
#
# COMPACT_ATOMS: atom_id res chain seq x y z
N HIS A 1 -3.60 14.80 13.91
CA HIS A 1 -2.52 14.74 12.93
C HIS A 1 -2.88 15.32 11.57
N TRP A 2 -3.52 14.56 10.62
CA TRP A 2 -3.90 15.15 9.32
C TRP A 2 -4.98 16.21 9.45
N GLN A 3 -6.02 15.94 10.25
CA GLN A 3 -7.06 16.91 10.57
C GLN A 3 -6.50 18.15 11.29
N ASP A 4 -5.54 17.96 12.21
CA ASP A 4 -4.86 19.07 12.88
C ASP A 4 -4.04 19.93 11.89
N ALA A 5 -3.61 19.32 10.78
CA ALA A 5 -2.93 20.00 9.67
C ALA A 5 -3.91 20.60 8.63
N GLY A 6 -5.22 20.51 8.88
CA GLY A 6 -6.26 21.09 8.02
C GLY A 6 -6.77 20.16 6.92
N ALA A 7 -6.43 18.85 6.94
CA ALA A 7 -6.97 17.91 5.98
C ALA A 7 -8.40 17.48 6.35
N GLU A 8 -9.29 17.42 5.36
CA GLU A 8 -10.59 16.79 5.49
C GLU A 8 -10.46 15.29 5.18
N LEU A 9 -11.00 14.44 6.05
CA LEU A 9 -11.01 12.99 5.86
C LEU A 9 -12.40 12.54 5.43
N VAL A 10 -12.49 11.98 4.24
CA VAL A 10 -13.73 11.44 3.67
C VAL A 10 -13.60 9.93 3.55
N PRO A 11 -14.18 9.14 4.48
CA PRO A 11 -14.08 7.69 4.46
C PRO A 11 -14.94 7.06 3.38
N PHE A 12 -14.49 5.92 2.85
CA PHE A 12 -15.25 5.05 1.97
C PHE A 12 -14.88 3.58 2.24
N SER A 13 -15.74 2.64 1.85
CA SER A 13 -15.54 1.21 2.12
C SER A 13 -15.31 0.41 0.84
N PRO A 14 -14.07 -0.07 0.59
CA PRO A 14 -13.80 -1.03 -0.49
C PRO A 14 -14.66 -2.30 -0.40
N LEU A 15 -14.90 -2.80 0.82
CA LEU A 15 -15.72 -4.00 1.05
C LEU A 15 -17.21 -3.78 0.74
N ALA A 16 -17.69 -2.57 0.84
CA ALA A 16 -19.05 -2.19 0.40
C ALA A 16 -19.10 -1.82 -1.09
N ASN A 17 -18.01 -2.06 -1.83
CA ASN A 17 -17.88 -1.72 -3.25
C ASN A 17 -18.10 -0.23 -3.53
N GLU A 18 -17.75 0.64 -2.57
CA GLU A 18 -17.85 2.09 -2.72
C GLU A 18 -16.68 2.65 -3.53
N SER A 19 -16.96 3.70 -4.30
CA SER A 19 -15.94 4.46 -5.01
C SER A 19 -15.20 5.39 -4.05
N PRO A 20 -13.88 5.63 -4.22
CA PRO A 20 -13.24 6.76 -3.58
C PRO A 20 -13.91 8.06 -4.05
N PRO A 21 -14.14 9.03 -3.14
CA PRO A 21 -14.71 10.33 -3.52
C PRO A 21 -13.81 11.03 -4.54
N GLN A 22 -14.40 11.43 -5.68
CA GLN A 22 -13.62 11.92 -6.82
C GLN A 22 -13.14 13.37 -6.66
N ASP A 23 -13.64 14.10 -5.69
CA ASP A 23 -13.27 15.48 -5.34
C ASP A 23 -12.10 15.55 -4.33
N CYS A 24 -11.73 14.42 -3.70
CA CYS A 24 -10.55 14.36 -2.83
C CYS A 24 -9.24 14.50 -3.62
N ASP A 25 -8.21 15.06 -2.98
CA ASP A 25 -6.89 15.31 -3.58
C ASP A 25 -5.99 14.07 -3.57
N VAL A 26 -6.18 13.15 -2.62
CA VAL A 26 -5.39 11.93 -2.43
C VAL A 26 -6.27 10.81 -1.90
N CYS A 27 -6.01 9.58 -2.34
CA CYS A 27 -6.61 8.39 -1.76
C CYS A 27 -5.57 7.62 -0.95
N TRP A 28 -5.90 7.30 0.30
CA TRP A 28 -5.06 6.51 1.18
C TRP A 28 -5.77 5.22 1.59
N LEU A 29 -5.18 4.08 1.23
CA LEU A 29 -5.62 2.77 1.68
C LEU A 29 -4.78 2.35 2.88
N PRO A 30 -5.31 2.37 4.10
CA PRO A 30 -4.55 2.04 5.31
C PRO A 30 -4.27 0.56 5.46
N GLY A 31 -3.53 0.21 6.50
CA GLY A 31 -3.35 -1.17 6.95
C GLY A 31 -4.67 -1.85 7.31
N GLY A 32 -4.70 -3.16 7.20
CA GLY A 32 -5.86 -4.01 7.46
C GLY A 32 -5.56 -5.46 7.13
N TYR A 33 -6.60 -6.27 7.02
CA TYR A 33 -6.53 -7.71 6.77
C TYR A 33 -7.27 -8.08 5.46
N PRO A 34 -6.79 -7.62 4.28
CA PRO A 34 -7.47 -7.89 3.02
C PRO A 34 -7.54 -9.38 2.68
N GLU A 35 -6.62 -10.19 3.20
CA GLU A 35 -6.62 -11.64 3.04
C GLU A 35 -7.86 -12.34 3.64
N LEU A 36 -8.49 -11.74 4.65
CA LEU A 36 -9.74 -12.25 5.23
C LEU A 36 -10.97 -11.93 4.37
N HIS A 37 -10.82 -11.03 3.41
CA HIS A 37 -11.88 -10.50 2.57
C HIS A 37 -11.51 -10.49 1.08
N ALA A 38 -10.53 -11.31 0.69
CA ALA A 38 -9.94 -11.25 -0.65
C ALA A 38 -10.98 -11.49 -1.76
N GLY A 39 -11.90 -12.44 -1.58
CA GLY A 39 -12.99 -12.68 -2.51
C GLY A 39 -13.96 -11.50 -2.65
N ALA A 40 -14.31 -10.83 -1.53
CA ALA A 40 -15.17 -9.65 -1.56
C ALA A 40 -14.48 -8.47 -2.28
N LEU A 41 -13.20 -8.25 -2.03
CA LEU A 41 -12.40 -7.22 -2.72
C LEU A 41 -12.26 -7.52 -4.21
N ALA A 42 -12.06 -8.79 -4.58
CA ALA A 42 -12.02 -9.23 -5.97
C ALA A 42 -13.36 -9.01 -6.69
N ALA A 43 -14.49 -9.19 -6.01
CA ALA A 43 -15.83 -8.94 -6.53
C ALA A 43 -16.22 -7.44 -6.55
N ALA A 44 -15.50 -6.57 -5.84
CA ALA A 44 -15.80 -5.15 -5.73
C ALA A 44 -15.38 -4.36 -7.00
N GLU A 45 -16.08 -4.57 -8.11
CA GLU A 45 -15.73 -4.02 -9.43
C GLU A 45 -15.80 -2.49 -9.48
N ASN A 46 -16.84 -1.91 -8.83
CA ASN A 46 -16.99 -0.46 -8.81
C ASN A 46 -15.84 0.20 -8.03
N PHE A 47 -15.48 -0.34 -6.87
CA PHE A 47 -14.30 0.12 -6.11
C PHE A 47 -13.04 0.05 -6.99
N ARG A 48 -12.73 -1.12 -7.56
CA ARG A 48 -11.49 -1.31 -8.33
C ARG A 48 -11.41 -0.38 -9.54
N SER A 49 -12.47 -0.31 -10.34
CA SER A 49 -12.50 0.52 -11.56
C SER A 49 -12.49 2.02 -11.25
N SER A 50 -13.17 2.45 -10.20
CA SER A 50 -13.17 3.88 -9.79
C SER A 50 -11.85 4.30 -9.17
N LEU A 51 -11.19 3.42 -8.40
CA LEU A 51 -9.83 3.69 -7.88
C LEU A 51 -8.81 3.76 -9.02
N GLN A 52 -8.94 2.91 -10.05
CA GLN A 52 -8.09 2.98 -11.24
C GLN A 52 -8.25 4.34 -11.94
N ARG A 53 -9.47 4.83 -12.16
CA ARG A 53 -9.71 6.16 -12.73
C ARG A 53 -9.19 7.30 -11.86
N PHE A 54 -9.35 7.19 -10.53
CA PHE A 54 -8.79 8.16 -9.58
C PHE A 54 -7.27 8.26 -9.73
N ALA A 55 -6.59 7.11 -9.83
CA ALA A 55 -5.15 6.99 -9.93
C ALA A 55 -4.55 7.52 -11.26
N GLU A 56 -5.36 7.72 -12.30
CA GLU A 56 -4.90 8.32 -13.57
C GLU A 56 -4.43 9.77 -13.39
N VAL A 57 -5.02 10.49 -12.42
CA VAL A 57 -4.80 11.93 -12.27
C VAL A 57 -4.47 12.37 -10.83
N LYS A 58 -4.65 11.50 -9.85
CA LYS A 58 -4.47 11.82 -8.43
C LYS A 58 -3.66 10.77 -7.69
N PRO A 59 -2.92 11.17 -6.66
CA PRO A 59 -2.11 10.26 -5.86
C PRO A 59 -2.96 9.21 -5.12
N VAL A 60 -2.49 7.97 -5.18
CA VAL A 60 -3.00 6.85 -4.38
C VAL A 60 -1.84 6.23 -3.60
N HIS A 61 -2.02 6.06 -2.31
CA HIS A 61 -1.04 5.38 -1.46
C HIS A 61 -1.67 4.20 -0.72
N GLY A 62 -0.99 3.05 -0.77
CA GLY A 62 -1.38 1.85 -0.02
C GLY A 62 -0.35 1.50 1.05
N GLU A 63 -0.81 1.39 2.29
CA GLU A 63 0.01 1.02 3.43
C GLU A 63 -0.37 -0.38 3.92
N CYS A 64 0.60 -1.30 4.04
CA CYS A 64 0.42 -2.67 4.54
C CYS A 64 -0.71 -3.42 3.79
N GLY A 65 -1.88 -3.61 4.41
CA GLY A 65 -3.04 -4.22 3.75
C GLY A 65 -3.48 -3.44 2.51
N GLY A 66 -3.45 -2.11 2.56
CA GLY A 66 -3.72 -1.26 1.40
C GLY A 66 -2.74 -1.49 0.26
N TYR A 67 -1.46 -1.73 0.54
CA TYR A 67 -0.48 -2.10 -0.47
C TYR A 67 -0.82 -3.43 -1.15
N MET A 68 -1.27 -4.44 -0.39
CA MET A 68 -1.71 -5.72 -0.94
C MET A 68 -2.89 -5.53 -1.92
N VAL A 69 -3.83 -4.65 -1.60
CA VAL A 69 -4.98 -4.32 -2.46
C VAL A 69 -4.57 -3.60 -3.74
N LEU A 70 -3.48 -2.81 -3.72
CA LEU A 70 -2.96 -2.14 -4.92
C LEU A 70 -2.28 -3.11 -5.92
N GLY A 71 -1.88 -4.29 -5.51
CA GLY A 71 -1.23 -5.30 -6.35
C GLY A 71 -2.13 -5.89 -7.43
N GLU A 72 -1.58 -6.79 -8.24
CA GLU A 72 -2.34 -7.55 -9.24
C GLU A 72 -3.23 -8.60 -8.58
N ALA A 73 -2.66 -9.32 -7.59
CA ALA A 73 -3.36 -10.43 -6.94
C ALA A 73 -2.90 -10.64 -5.49
N LEU A 74 -3.78 -11.24 -4.72
CA LEU A 74 -3.57 -11.69 -3.35
C LEU A 74 -3.96 -13.17 -3.24
N GLU A 75 -3.00 -14.00 -2.82
CA GLU A 75 -3.25 -15.38 -2.43
C GLU A 75 -3.69 -15.41 -0.96
N ASP A 76 -4.86 -15.95 -0.68
CA ASP A 76 -5.41 -16.07 0.66
C ASP A 76 -4.78 -17.22 1.49
N ALA A 77 -5.34 -17.52 2.65
CA ALA A 77 -4.84 -18.57 3.55
C ALA A 77 -5.06 -19.98 2.99
N GLU A 78 -6.06 -20.16 2.15
CA GLU A 78 -6.44 -21.40 1.47
C GLU A 78 -5.64 -21.64 0.19
N GLY A 79 -4.86 -20.65 -0.26
CA GLY A 79 -4.05 -20.70 -1.48
C GLY A 79 -4.82 -20.30 -2.73
N GLU A 80 -6.01 -19.68 -2.59
CA GLU A 80 -6.77 -19.16 -3.71
C GLU A 80 -6.27 -17.77 -4.10
N MET A 81 -6.06 -17.56 -5.41
CA MET A 81 -5.62 -16.27 -5.97
C MET A 81 -6.81 -15.38 -6.28
N HIS A 82 -6.84 -14.22 -5.68
CA HIS A 82 -7.87 -13.20 -5.85
C HIS A 82 -7.31 -11.98 -6.56
N ARG A 83 -7.98 -11.55 -7.64
CA ARG A 83 -7.62 -10.34 -8.37
C ARG A 83 -7.80 -9.12 -7.49
N MET A 84 -6.78 -8.25 -7.42
CA MET A 84 -6.83 -6.96 -6.74
C MET A 84 -6.96 -5.81 -7.76
N THR A 85 -6.54 -4.60 -7.42
CA THR A 85 -6.74 -3.45 -8.31
C THR A 85 -5.83 -3.43 -9.53
N GLY A 86 -4.66 -4.08 -9.48
CA GLY A 86 -3.66 -4.08 -10.56
C GLY A 86 -3.00 -2.72 -10.81
N LEU A 87 -3.13 -1.78 -9.87
CA LEU A 87 -2.46 -0.48 -9.96
C LEU A 87 -0.94 -0.58 -9.78
N LEU A 88 -0.49 -1.59 -9.04
CA LEU A 88 0.90 -2.04 -8.96
C LEU A 88 0.98 -3.50 -9.45
N SER A 89 2.14 -3.93 -9.92
CA SER A 89 2.32 -5.23 -10.57
C SER A 89 2.74 -6.37 -9.65
N HIS A 90 2.89 -6.10 -8.36
CA HIS A 90 3.26 -7.14 -7.40
C HIS A 90 2.10 -8.07 -7.06
N GLN A 91 2.43 -9.28 -6.62
CA GLN A 91 1.48 -10.23 -6.06
C GLN A 91 1.91 -10.60 -4.65
N THR A 92 0.93 -10.75 -3.77
CA THR A 92 1.15 -11.08 -2.36
C THR A 92 0.51 -12.41 -1.99
N SER A 93 1.04 -13.06 -0.95
CA SER A 93 0.53 -14.34 -0.44
C SER A 93 0.42 -14.34 1.07
N PHE A 94 -0.68 -14.88 1.57
CA PHE A 94 -0.93 -15.16 2.96
C PHE A 94 -0.94 -16.68 3.28
N ALA A 95 -0.81 -17.55 2.27
CA ALA A 95 -0.86 -19.01 2.41
C ALA A 95 0.27 -19.56 3.31
N LYS A 96 1.47 -18.96 3.25
CA LYS A 96 2.61 -19.32 4.11
C LYS A 96 3.02 -18.12 4.94
N ARG A 97 2.36 -17.96 6.09
CA ARG A 97 2.56 -16.81 6.99
C ARG A 97 3.98 -16.76 7.53
N LYS A 98 4.59 -15.59 7.44
CA LYS A 98 5.85 -15.28 8.10
C LYS A 98 5.74 -13.89 8.72
N MET A 99 5.89 -13.81 10.04
CA MET A 99 5.88 -12.53 10.71
C MET A 99 7.09 -11.70 10.30
N ASN A 100 6.83 -10.53 9.75
CA ASN A 100 7.80 -9.48 9.50
C ASN A 100 7.49 -8.34 10.47
N LEU A 101 8.37 -8.13 11.44
CA LEU A 101 8.20 -7.15 12.49
C LEU A 101 9.53 -6.43 12.72
N GLY A 102 9.49 -5.11 12.75
CA GLY A 102 10.66 -4.33 13.16
C GLY A 102 10.51 -2.85 12.84
N TYR A 103 11.22 -2.04 13.61
CA TYR A 103 11.39 -0.63 13.29
C TYR A 103 12.21 -0.47 12.01
N ARG A 104 11.82 0.52 11.21
CA ARG A 104 12.43 0.80 9.92
C ARG A 104 12.64 2.30 9.74
N GLN A 105 13.63 2.61 8.94
CA GLN A 105 13.84 3.92 8.37
C GLN A 105 13.75 3.81 6.86
N ALA A 106 12.82 4.53 6.25
CA ALA A 106 12.60 4.57 4.81
C ALA A 106 13.17 5.87 4.24
N THR A 107 14.03 5.79 3.22
CA THR A 107 14.46 6.95 2.44
C THR A 107 13.76 6.89 1.08
N LEU A 108 12.94 7.90 0.79
CA LEU A 108 12.09 7.93 -0.41
C LEU A 108 12.92 8.10 -1.68
N LEU A 109 12.62 7.31 -2.71
CA LEU A 109 13.29 7.35 -4.01
C LEU A 109 12.57 8.26 -5.02
N ALA A 110 11.34 8.69 -4.69
CA ALA A 110 10.55 9.66 -5.46
C ALA A 110 9.60 10.41 -4.53
N ASP A 111 9.01 11.50 -5.06
CA ASP A 111 7.90 12.17 -4.40
C ASP A 111 6.69 11.23 -4.31
N SER A 112 6.00 11.27 -3.18
CA SER A 112 4.84 10.44 -2.89
C SER A 112 3.97 11.12 -1.81
N PRO A 113 2.78 10.61 -1.50
CA PRO A 113 2.00 11.10 -0.35
C PRO A 113 2.72 11.02 1.00
N LEU A 114 3.78 10.20 1.12
CA LEU A 114 4.61 10.13 2.32
C LEU A 114 5.58 11.31 2.47
N GLY A 115 6.02 11.92 1.37
CA GLY A 115 6.99 13.01 1.38
C GLY A 115 7.73 13.17 0.05
N ARG A 116 8.80 13.96 0.05
CA ARG A 116 9.61 14.24 -1.13
C ARG A 116 10.74 13.23 -1.29
N LYS A 117 11.23 13.08 -2.50
CA LYS A 117 12.44 12.29 -2.80
C LYS A 117 13.61 12.72 -1.89
N GLY A 118 14.26 11.72 -1.30
CA GLY A 118 15.40 11.90 -0.38
C GLY A 118 14.98 12.12 1.08
N GLU A 119 13.71 12.40 1.37
CA GLU A 119 13.25 12.48 2.74
C GLU A 119 13.30 11.11 3.42
N THR A 120 13.64 11.14 4.70
CA THR A 120 13.68 9.96 5.56
C THR A 120 12.45 9.94 6.45
N ILE A 121 11.83 8.77 6.56
CA ILE A 121 10.65 8.53 7.37
C ILE A 121 10.95 7.37 8.32
N ARG A 122 10.59 7.53 9.57
CA ARG A 122 10.66 6.47 10.59
C ARG A 122 9.32 5.79 10.71
N GLY A 123 9.35 4.48 10.88
CA GLY A 123 8.15 3.69 11.01
C GLY A 123 8.45 2.25 11.40
N HIS A 124 7.54 1.37 11.06
CA HIS A 124 7.72 -0.07 11.28
C HIS A 124 7.10 -0.89 10.15
N GLU A 125 7.49 -2.13 10.08
CA GLU A 125 6.76 -3.19 9.36
C GLU A 125 6.11 -4.10 10.40
N PHE A 126 4.87 -4.49 10.14
CA PHE A 126 4.18 -5.54 10.90
C PHE A 126 3.15 -6.21 9.98
N HIS A 127 3.57 -7.31 9.36
CA HIS A 127 2.71 -8.06 8.45
C HIS A 127 3.11 -9.55 8.41
N TYR A 128 2.18 -10.40 8.00
CA TYR A 128 2.39 -11.84 7.82
C TYR A 128 2.46 -12.24 6.34
N ALA A 129 1.90 -11.42 5.47
CA ALA A 129 1.94 -11.64 4.03
C ALA A 129 3.36 -11.48 3.46
N ARG A 130 3.58 -12.09 2.30
CA ARG A 130 4.84 -12.00 1.55
C ARG A 130 4.57 -11.53 0.13
N VAL A 131 5.50 -10.82 -0.46
CA VAL A 131 5.53 -10.63 -1.92
C VAL A 131 6.03 -11.93 -2.55
N ILE A 132 5.22 -12.53 -3.41
CA ILE A 132 5.55 -13.77 -4.15
C ILE A 132 5.97 -13.49 -5.58
N ALA A 133 5.53 -12.36 -6.15
CA ALA A 133 5.99 -11.81 -7.40
C ALA A 133 6.18 -10.30 -7.22
N PRO A 134 7.39 -9.77 -7.28
CA PRO A 134 7.65 -8.34 -7.01
C PRO A 134 7.15 -7.42 -8.13
N GLY A 135 6.88 -7.97 -9.32
CA GLY A 135 6.49 -7.19 -10.48
C GLY A 135 7.63 -6.36 -11.07
N THR A 136 7.25 -5.33 -11.82
CA THR A 136 8.19 -4.48 -12.58
C THR A 136 8.14 -3.01 -12.17
N ASP A 137 7.42 -2.69 -11.08
CA ASP A 137 7.30 -1.32 -10.58
C ASP A 137 8.64 -0.83 -10.00
N GLU A 138 8.87 0.47 -10.08
CA GLU A 138 10.02 1.06 -9.44
C GLU A 138 9.86 1.04 -7.90
N PRO A 139 10.96 0.83 -7.15
CA PRO A 139 10.87 0.81 -5.69
C PRO A 139 10.47 2.18 -5.14
N LEU A 140 9.67 2.18 -4.06
CA LEU A 140 9.25 3.41 -3.39
C LEU A 140 10.37 4.00 -2.53
N ALA A 141 11.09 3.16 -1.79
CA ALA A 141 12.10 3.59 -0.82
C ALA A 141 13.24 2.58 -0.68
N THR A 142 14.39 3.04 -0.21
CA THR A 142 15.38 2.18 0.46
C THR A 142 15.02 2.08 1.93
N ILE A 143 15.22 0.90 2.51
CA ILE A 143 14.88 0.63 3.91
C ILE A 143 16.14 0.26 4.70
N ALA A 144 16.29 0.86 5.87
CA ALA A 144 17.22 0.44 6.90
C ALA A 144 16.47 -0.08 8.13
N ASP A 145 17.10 -0.98 8.89
CA ASP A 145 16.57 -1.44 10.17
C ASP A 145 16.71 -0.38 11.27
N GLY A 146 16.22 -0.69 12.48
CA GLY A 146 16.27 0.22 13.62
C GLY A 146 17.70 0.58 14.11
N LEU A 147 18.72 -0.12 13.62
CA LEU A 147 20.13 0.16 13.90
C LEU A 147 20.82 0.92 12.75
N GLY A 148 20.08 1.26 11.70
CA GLY A 148 20.60 1.98 10.53
C GLY A 148 21.27 1.09 9.48
N LYS A 149 21.20 -0.24 9.60
CA LYS A 149 21.71 -1.16 8.59
C LYS A 149 20.74 -1.23 7.42
N GLU A 150 21.21 -0.93 6.22
CA GLU A 150 20.43 -1.08 5.00
C GLU A 150 20.02 -2.56 4.78
N ILE A 151 18.75 -2.77 4.48
CA ILE A 151 18.14 -4.08 4.24
C ILE A 151 17.54 -4.21 2.83
N GLY A 152 17.59 -3.17 2.02
CA GLY A 152 17.22 -3.17 0.61
C GLY A 152 16.10 -2.22 0.25
N PHE A 153 15.37 -2.55 -0.83
CA PHE A 153 14.25 -1.76 -1.33
C PHE A 153 12.92 -2.22 -0.72
N SER A 154 11.98 -1.29 -0.63
CA SER A 154 10.62 -1.59 -0.16
C SER A 154 9.57 -0.88 -1.01
N GLY A 155 8.43 -1.57 -1.16
CA GLY A 155 7.27 -1.07 -1.86
C GLY A 155 7.45 -0.96 -3.37
N GLY A 156 6.44 -0.36 -3.99
CA GLY A 156 6.40 -0.09 -5.42
C GLY A 156 5.79 1.27 -5.72
N ARG A 157 6.13 1.82 -6.88
CA ARG A 157 5.51 3.03 -7.42
C ARG A 157 5.34 2.94 -8.92
N ARG A 158 4.21 3.45 -9.41
CA ARG A 158 3.86 3.56 -10.83
C ARG A 158 2.95 4.77 -11.05
N GLY A 159 3.36 5.74 -11.85
CA GLY A 159 2.59 6.95 -12.08
C GLY A 159 2.27 7.67 -10.75
N HIS A 160 1.01 7.85 -10.45
CA HIS A 160 0.52 8.47 -9.21
C HIS A 160 0.33 7.48 -8.05
N VAL A 161 0.62 6.19 -8.27
CA VAL A 161 0.39 5.14 -7.27
C VAL A 161 1.68 4.80 -6.56
N SER A 162 1.60 4.64 -5.25
CA SER A 162 2.69 4.16 -4.40
C SER A 162 2.16 3.29 -3.27
N GLY A 163 2.99 2.43 -2.74
CA GLY A 163 2.63 1.64 -1.55
C GLY A 163 3.75 0.75 -1.07
N SER A 164 3.66 0.31 0.17
CA SER A 164 4.60 -0.62 0.80
C SER A 164 4.00 -1.29 2.03
N PHE A 165 4.70 -2.29 2.57
CA PHE A 165 4.38 -2.84 3.90
C PHE A 165 4.84 -1.95 5.06
N PHE A 166 5.57 -0.91 4.77
CA PHE A 166 6.06 0.04 5.77
C PHE A 166 4.93 0.94 6.27
N HIS A 167 4.80 1.06 7.59
CA HIS A 167 3.89 1.98 8.27
C HIS A 167 4.65 3.24 8.69
N ALA A 168 4.28 4.37 8.11
CA ALA A 168 4.89 5.66 8.42
C ALA A 168 4.41 6.18 9.78
N ILE A 169 5.34 6.59 10.66
CA ILE A 169 5.01 7.13 11.99
C ILE A 169 5.44 8.59 12.10
N ALA A 170 6.66 8.90 11.69
CA ALA A 170 7.23 10.24 11.86
C ALA A 170 8.27 10.55 10.77
N ARG A 171 8.46 11.83 10.48
CA ARG A 171 9.63 12.29 9.71
C ARG A 171 10.91 12.03 10.49
N GLY A 172 11.96 11.62 9.79
CA GLY A 172 13.28 11.32 10.36
C GLY A 172 14.14 12.56 10.58
#